data_bf896e6b36212b6ba3dbc4d468bf1d85
#
_entry.id   bf896e6b36212b6ba3dbc4d468bf1d85
#
_cell.length_a   1.000
_cell.length_b   1.000
_cell.length_c   1.000
_cell.angle_alpha   90.00
_cell.angle_beta   90.00
_cell.angle_gamma   90.00
#
_symmetry.space_group_name_H-M   'P 1'
#
loop_
_entity.id
_entity.type
_entity.pdbx_description
1 polymer ?
#
loop_
_entity_poly.entity_id
_entity_poly.type
_entity_poly.pdbx_seq_one_letter_code
_entity_poly.pdbx_strand_id
1 'polypeptide(L)'
;MSTEKATFGAGCFWGVEAAFAAIPGVTATAVGYEGGQLDRPSYKDVCTDSTGHAEVVELEFDPERVTYDQILDAFFALHDPTTLNRQGPDWGSQYRSAIFFHSPEQEAQAHAKIEQLTAEGVFKPKRIVTKVEPAQTFWRAEEYHQRYLEKRGQASCHI
;
A
#
# COMPACT_ATOMS: atom_id res chain seq x y z
N MET A 1 -8.30 -3.52 -23.78
CA MET A 1 -7.32 -3.97 -22.81
C MET A 1 -7.85 -3.76 -21.41
N SER A 2 -7.80 -4.79 -20.62
CA SER A 2 -8.28 -4.71 -19.25
C SER A 2 -7.14 -4.33 -18.32
N THR A 3 -7.46 -3.58 -17.29
CA THR A 3 -6.55 -3.33 -16.19
C THR A 3 -7.07 -4.03 -14.95
N GLU A 4 -6.17 -4.28 -14.01
CA GLU A 4 -6.51 -4.81 -12.69
C GLU A 4 -6.20 -3.77 -11.63
N LYS A 5 -6.88 -3.88 -10.50
CA LYS A 5 -6.63 -3.01 -9.35
C LYS A 5 -5.82 -3.74 -8.31
N ALA A 6 -4.97 -2.99 -7.61
CA ALA A 6 -4.25 -3.46 -6.42
C ALA A 6 -4.25 -2.34 -5.40
N THR A 7 -4.37 -2.69 -4.12
CA THR A 7 -4.43 -1.70 -3.05
C THR A 7 -3.50 -2.10 -1.91
N PHE A 8 -2.65 -1.17 -1.50
CA PHE A 8 -1.62 -1.44 -0.50
C PHE A 8 -1.49 -0.32 0.52
N GLY A 9 -1.25 -0.69 1.77
CA GLY A 9 -0.81 0.22 2.81
C GLY A 9 0.64 -0.07 3.17
N ALA A 10 1.50 0.93 3.11
CA ALA A 10 2.93 0.75 3.33
C ALA A 10 3.57 1.99 3.99
N GLY A 11 2.82 2.68 4.82
CA GLY A 11 3.26 3.91 5.47
C GLY A 11 2.70 5.14 4.78
N CYS A 12 3.41 6.26 4.87
CA CYS A 12 2.96 7.52 4.26
C CYS A 12 2.68 7.34 2.77
N PHE A 13 1.44 7.58 2.36
CA PHE A 13 1.02 7.29 0.99
C PHE A 13 1.65 8.20 -0.07
N TRP A 14 2.26 9.32 0.32
CA TRP A 14 2.96 10.18 -0.66
C TRP A 14 4.14 9.44 -1.32
N GLY A 15 4.99 8.84 -0.50
CA GLY A 15 6.16 8.11 -1.01
C GLY A 15 5.77 6.79 -1.65
N VAL A 16 4.77 6.12 -1.08
CA VAL A 16 4.27 4.85 -1.61
C VAL A 16 3.66 5.05 -3.00
N GLU A 17 2.86 6.11 -3.17
CA GLU A 17 2.30 6.42 -4.49
C GLU A 17 3.39 6.68 -5.53
N ALA A 18 4.39 7.50 -5.18
CA ALA A 18 5.48 7.81 -6.10
C ALA A 18 6.23 6.54 -6.52
N ALA A 19 6.47 5.64 -5.57
CA ALA A 19 7.17 4.38 -5.86
C ALA A 19 6.37 3.48 -6.81
N PHE A 20 5.07 3.33 -6.57
CA PHE A 20 4.23 2.51 -7.44
C PHE A 20 4.02 3.14 -8.82
N ALA A 21 3.85 4.45 -8.87
CA ALA A 21 3.66 5.15 -10.14
C ALA A 21 4.86 5.01 -11.08
N ALA A 22 6.05 4.78 -10.53
CA ALA A 22 7.26 4.59 -11.31
C ALA A 22 7.38 3.20 -11.93
N ILE A 23 6.54 2.24 -11.57
CA ILE A 23 6.63 0.87 -12.07
C ILE A 23 6.05 0.81 -13.50
N PRO A 24 6.84 0.35 -14.50
CA PRO A 24 6.30 0.16 -15.84
C PRO A 24 5.13 -0.82 -15.83
N GLY A 25 4.02 -0.43 -16.42
CA GLY A 25 2.80 -1.23 -16.44
C GLY A 25 1.73 -0.74 -15.45
N VAL A 26 2.10 0.09 -14.49
CA VAL A 26 1.13 0.80 -13.64
C VAL A 26 0.60 1.97 -14.42
N THR A 27 -0.72 2.00 -14.65
CA THR A 27 -1.36 2.96 -15.53
C THR A 27 -2.03 4.12 -14.79
N ALA A 28 -2.36 3.92 -13.53
CA ALA A 28 -2.99 4.96 -12.71
C ALA A 28 -2.74 4.69 -11.23
N THR A 29 -2.68 5.75 -10.43
CA THR A 29 -2.58 5.66 -8.97
C THR A 29 -3.53 6.66 -8.33
N ALA A 30 -4.04 6.33 -7.16
CA ALA A 30 -4.79 7.24 -6.31
C ALA A 30 -4.48 6.90 -4.85
N VAL A 31 -4.43 7.89 -4.00
CA VAL A 31 -4.23 7.68 -2.58
C VAL A 31 -5.53 7.89 -1.81
N GLY A 32 -5.68 7.17 -0.72
CA GLY A 32 -6.90 7.24 0.07
C GLY A 32 -6.79 6.50 1.39
N TYR A 33 -7.94 6.20 1.94
CA TYR A 33 -8.08 5.58 3.26
C TYR A 33 -8.97 4.35 3.14
N GLU A 34 -8.58 3.26 3.77
CA GLU A 34 -9.32 2.01 3.66
C GLU A 34 -9.10 1.12 4.89
N GLY A 35 -10.07 0.26 5.15
CA GLY A 35 -9.96 -0.76 6.19
C GLY A 35 -10.41 -0.33 7.57
N GLY A 36 -10.89 0.89 7.72
CA GLY A 36 -11.39 1.41 8.98
C GLY A 36 -12.92 1.51 9.04
N GLN A 37 -13.42 2.29 9.96
CA GLN A 37 -14.84 2.34 10.31
C GLN A 37 -15.51 3.67 10.01
N LEU A 38 -14.75 4.76 9.94
CA LEU A 38 -15.32 6.08 9.71
C LEU A 38 -15.64 6.29 8.23
N ASP A 39 -16.89 6.64 7.91
CA ASP A 39 -17.28 7.00 6.56
C ASP A 39 -16.77 8.40 6.24
N ARG A 40 -16.36 8.60 4.99
CA ARG A 40 -15.88 9.88 4.46
C ARG A 40 -14.79 10.50 5.35
N PRO A 41 -13.74 9.74 5.67
CA PRO A 41 -12.69 10.26 6.52
C PRO A 41 -11.90 11.36 5.82
N SER A 42 -11.41 12.33 6.61
CA SER A 42 -10.43 13.30 6.14
C SER A 42 -9.04 12.84 6.60
N TYR A 43 -7.98 13.44 6.02
CA TYR A 43 -6.62 13.21 6.47
C TYR A 43 -6.47 13.50 7.96
N LYS A 44 -7.08 14.60 8.40
CA LYS A 44 -7.06 15.00 9.82
C LYS A 44 -7.69 13.93 10.71
N ASP A 45 -8.82 13.35 10.28
CA ASP A 45 -9.49 12.27 11.01
C ASP A 45 -8.58 11.06 11.13
N VAL A 46 -7.96 10.64 10.04
CA VAL A 46 -7.10 9.45 9.99
C VAL A 46 -5.87 9.65 10.88
N CYS A 47 -5.32 10.86 10.92
CA CYS A 47 -4.15 11.17 11.74
C CYS A 47 -4.44 11.09 13.24
N THR A 48 -5.69 11.06 13.68
CA THR A 48 -6.02 10.83 15.09
C THR A 48 -5.81 9.38 15.53
N ASP A 49 -5.62 8.47 14.56
CA ASP A 49 -5.49 7.02 14.77
C ASP A 49 -6.73 6.40 15.44
N SER A 50 -7.88 7.06 15.28
CA SER A 50 -9.14 6.59 15.88
C SER A 50 -10.13 6.04 14.86
N THR A 51 -9.85 6.19 13.55
CA THR A 51 -10.75 5.74 12.49
C THR A 51 -10.55 4.28 12.11
N GLY A 52 -9.41 3.70 12.42
CA GLY A 52 -9.02 2.37 11.98
C GLY A 52 -8.58 2.29 10.52
N HIS A 53 -8.65 3.39 9.77
CA HIS A 53 -8.22 3.40 8.38
C HIS A 53 -6.71 3.38 8.24
N ALA A 54 -6.21 2.69 7.20
CA ALA A 54 -4.83 2.81 6.74
C ALA A 54 -4.77 3.85 5.63
N GLU A 55 -3.63 4.54 5.53
CA GLU A 55 -3.31 5.30 4.33
C GLU A 55 -2.93 4.29 3.26
N VAL A 56 -3.61 4.33 2.12
CA VAL A 56 -3.41 3.33 1.07
C VAL A 56 -3.22 3.98 -0.29
N VAL A 57 -2.58 3.22 -1.17
CA VAL A 57 -2.50 3.54 -2.59
C VAL A 57 -3.30 2.47 -3.33
N GLU A 58 -4.27 2.92 -4.13
CA GLU A 58 -4.96 2.06 -5.07
C GLU A 58 -4.33 2.31 -6.43
N LEU A 59 -3.89 1.26 -7.09
CA LEU A 59 -3.29 1.38 -8.41
C LEU A 59 -4.05 0.52 -9.41
N GLU A 60 -3.98 0.95 -10.68
CA GLU A 60 -4.43 0.14 -11.80
C GLU A 60 -3.20 -0.25 -12.60
N PHE A 61 -3.14 -1.49 -13.03
CA PHE A 61 -2.00 -1.99 -13.78
C PHE A 61 -2.45 -2.87 -14.94
N ASP A 62 -1.63 -2.88 -15.99
CA ASP A 62 -1.81 -3.73 -17.15
C ASP A 62 -1.13 -5.08 -16.87
N PRO A 63 -1.90 -6.17 -16.69
CA PRO A 63 -1.30 -7.46 -16.32
C PRO A 63 -0.45 -8.07 -17.43
N GLU A 64 -0.52 -7.56 -18.66
CA GLU A 64 0.36 -7.99 -19.73
C GLU A 64 1.73 -7.33 -19.68
N ARG A 65 1.87 -6.23 -18.91
CA ARG A 65 3.13 -5.50 -18.78
C ARG A 65 3.79 -5.71 -17.43
N VAL A 66 3.00 -5.88 -16.37
CA VAL A 66 3.50 -6.16 -15.03
C VAL A 66 2.53 -7.09 -14.32
N THR A 67 3.06 -8.10 -13.64
CA THR A 67 2.22 -9.05 -12.91
C THR A 67 1.94 -8.55 -11.48
N TYR A 68 0.88 -9.07 -10.89
CA TYR A 68 0.59 -8.77 -9.48
C TYR A 68 1.75 -9.23 -8.58
N ASP A 69 2.37 -10.37 -8.90
CA ASP A 69 3.52 -10.88 -8.15
C ASP A 69 4.70 -9.91 -8.18
N GLN A 70 4.96 -9.29 -9.32
CA GLN A 70 6.01 -8.28 -9.45
C GLN A 70 5.67 -7.03 -8.64
N ILE A 71 4.39 -6.66 -8.59
CA ILE A 71 3.93 -5.53 -7.77
C ILE A 71 4.09 -5.86 -6.28
N LEU A 72 3.82 -7.11 -5.89
CA LEU A 72 4.06 -7.56 -4.50
C LEU A 72 5.55 -7.47 -4.14
N ASP A 73 6.44 -7.84 -5.07
CA ASP A 73 7.88 -7.69 -4.82
C ASP A 73 8.24 -6.24 -4.56
N ALA A 74 7.69 -5.31 -5.34
CA ALA A 74 7.91 -3.89 -5.13
C ALA A 74 7.35 -3.43 -3.78
N PHE A 75 6.15 -3.89 -3.42
CA PHE A 75 5.52 -3.56 -2.14
C PHE A 75 6.43 -3.95 -0.97
N PHE A 76 6.94 -5.18 -0.97
CA PHE A 76 7.80 -5.64 0.13
C PHE A 76 9.19 -5.01 0.10
N ALA A 77 9.62 -4.46 -1.03
CA ALA A 77 10.93 -3.80 -1.14
C ALA A 77 10.89 -2.32 -0.71
N LEU A 78 9.72 -1.68 -0.80
CA LEU A 78 9.64 -0.23 -0.60
C LEU A 78 9.38 0.20 0.85
N HIS A 79 9.09 -0.73 1.74
CA HIS A 79 8.81 -0.43 3.14
C HIS A 79 9.28 -1.57 4.05
N ASP A 80 9.19 -1.36 5.36
CA ASP A 80 9.51 -2.40 6.34
C ASP A 80 8.20 -3.11 6.74
N PRO A 81 7.97 -4.35 6.28
CA PRO A 81 6.73 -5.07 6.61
C PRO A 81 6.77 -5.75 7.98
N THR A 82 7.79 -5.48 8.79
CA THR A 82 7.99 -6.14 10.09
C THR A 82 7.61 -5.26 11.27
N THR A 83 7.22 -4.02 11.04
CA THR A 83 6.84 -3.08 12.11
C THR A 83 5.33 -2.95 12.20
N LEU A 84 4.79 -3.30 13.37
CA LEU A 84 3.35 -3.26 13.59
C LEU A 84 2.88 -1.81 13.80
N ASN A 85 1.88 -1.40 13.01
CA ASN A 85 1.26 -0.08 13.12
C ASN A 85 2.27 1.06 13.14
N ARG A 86 3.31 0.93 12.32
CA ARG A 86 4.38 1.91 12.27
C ARG A 86 5.17 1.75 10.97
N GLN A 87 5.72 2.85 10.47
CA GLN A 87 6.65 2.79 9.35
C GLN A 87 7.72 3.86 9.57
N GLY A 88 8.96 3.42 9.86
CA GLY A 88 10.06 4.34 10.18
C GLY A 88 9.69 5.26 11.34
N PRO A 89 9.77 6.59 11.15
CA PRO A 89 9.42 7.54 12.20
C PRO A 89 7.91 7.76 12.35
N ASP A 90 7.10 7.22 11.45
CA ASP A 90 5.65 7.42 11.44
C ASP A 90 4.95 6.35 12.28
N TRP A 91 4.31 6.77 13.37
CA TRP A 91 3.62 5.88 14.30
C TRP A 91 2.12 5.99 14.14
N GLY A 92 1.43 4.87 14.20
CA GLY A 92 -0.03 4.81 14.19
C GLY A 92 -0.51 3.72 13.24
N SER A 93 -1.73 3.20 13.48
CA SER A 93 -2.30 2.15 12.66
C SER A 93 -2.56 2.61 11.22
N GLN A 94 -2.66 3.92 10.97
CA GLN A 94 -2.80 4.45 9.61
C GLN A 94 -1.56 4.18 8.75
N TYR A 95 -0.42 3.90 9.35
CA TYR A 95 0.82 3.61 8.63
C TYR A 95 1.15 2.12 8.58
N ARG A 96 0.18 1.25 8.90
CA ARG A 96 0.41 -0.19 8.93
C ARG A 96 0.64 -0.78 7.54
N SER A 97 1.40 -1.87 7.51
CA SER A 97 1.60 -2.67 6.31
C SER A 97 0.34 -3.49 6.04
N ALA A 98 -0.25 -3.33 4.87
CA ALA A 98 -1.50 -4.03 4.55
C ALA A 98 -1.63 -4.28 3.06
N ILE A 99 -2.25 -5.40 2.72
CA ILE A 99 -2.62 -5.75 1.36
C ILE A 99 -4.14 -5.93 1.36
N PHE A 100 -4.83 -5.16 0.52
CA PHE A 100 -6.28 -5.28 0.34
C PHE A 100 -6.53 -5.95 -1.01
N PHE A 101 -6.86 -7.25 -0.98
CA PHE A 101 -6.99 -8.02 -2.22
C PHE A 101 -8.36 -7.79 -2.88
N HIS A 102 -8.34 -7.76 -4.21
CA HIS A 102 -9.54 -7.55 -5.04
C HIS A 102 -10.05 -8.86 -5.66
N SER A 103 -9.34 -9.97 -5.46
CA SER A 103 -9.71 -11.26 -6.02
C SER A 103 -9.11 -12.38 -5.19
N PRO A 104 -9.69 -13.61 -5.28
CA PRO A 104 -9.08 -14.76 -4.60
C PRO A 104 -7.66 -15.06 -5.09
N GLU A 105 -7.35 -14.77 -6.34
CA GLU A 105 -6.01 -14.94 -6.91
C GLU A 105 -5.02 -14.01 -6.25
N GLN A 106 -5.42 -12.76 -6.01
CA GLN A 106 -4.55 -11.80 -5.31
C GLN A 106 -4.32 -12.25 -3.87
N GLU A 107 -5.35 -12.72 -3.19
CA GLU A 107 -5.21 -13.25 -1.83
C GLU A 107 -4.20 -14.39 -1.78
N ALA A 108 -4.34 -15.36 -2.68
CA ALA A 108 -3.44 -16.51 -2.72
C ALA A 108 -2.01 -16.08 -3.01
N GLN A 109 -1.81 -15.16 -3.95
CA GLN A 109 -0.48 -14.67 -4.28
C GLN A 109 0.15 -13.89 -3.14
N ALA A 110 -0.64 -13.09 -2.42
CA ALA A 110 -0.15 -12.33 -1.28
C ALA A 110 0.36 -13.27 -0.17
N HIS A 111 -0.43 -14.29 0.18
CA HIS A 111 -0.01 -15.27 1.19
C HIS A 111 1.21 -16.06 0.73
N ALA A 112 1.25 -16.47 -0.53
CA ALA A 112 2.39 -17.21 -1.07
C ALA A 112 3.67 -16.37 -1.03
N LYS A 113 3.58 -15.09 -1.33
CA LYS A 113 4.74 -14.19 -1.27
C LYS A 113 5.25 -14.05 0.17
N ILE A 114 4.35 -13.89 1.13
CA ILE A 114 4.75 -13.78 2.55
C ILE A 114 5.43 -15.07 3.00
N GLU A 115 4.89 -16.23 2.63
CA GLU A 115 5.50 -17.52 2.96
C GLU A 115 6.88 -17.66 2.33
N GLN A 116 7.00 -17.27 1.06
CA GLN A 116 8.28 -17.34 0.35
C GLN A 116 9.34 -16.48 1.02
N LEU A 117 9.02 -15.22 1.29
CA LEU A 117 9.98 -14.30 1.92
C LEU A 117 10.36 -14.76 3.32
N THR A 118 9.41 -15.32 4.07
CA THR A 118 9.65 -15.86 5.39
C THR A 118 10.58 -17.07 5.31
N ALA A 119 10.31 -17.99 4.38
CA ALA A 119 11.14 -19.20 4.21
C ALA A 119 12.56 -18.85 3.77
N GLU A 120 12.72 -17.83 2.93
CA GLU A 120 14.02 -17.37 2.46
C GLU A 120 14.77 -16.55 3.51
N GLY A 121 14.12 -16.21 4.61
CA GLY A 121 14.75 -15.45 5.69
C GLY A 121 15.12 -14.02 5.36
N VAL A 122 14.41 -13.40 4.43
CA VAL A 122 14.72 -12.06 3.95
C VAL A 122 14.69 -11.03 5.07
N PHE A 123 13.79 -11.19 6.03
CA PHE A 123 13.61 -10.25 7.14
C PHE A 123 14.07 -10.78 8.50
N LYS A 124 14.69 -11.97 8.52
CA LYS A 124 15.15 -12.57 9.79
C LYS A 124 16.02 -11.62 10.59
N PRO A 125 15.90 -11.64 11.91
CA PRO A 125 15.04 -12.49 12.76
C PRO A 125 13.63 -11.95 12.92
N LYS A 126 13.27 -10.85 12.20
CA LYS A 126 11.97 -10.22 12.31
C LYS A 126 10.92 -10.98 11.51
N ARG A 127 9.65 -10.78 11.87
CA ARG A 127 8.51 -11.41 11.21
C ARG A 127 7.74 -10.40 10.41
N ILE A 128 7.24 -10.82 9.24
CA ILE A 128 6.33 -10.01 8.43
C ILE A 128 4.98 -9.91 9.18
N VAL A 129 4.53 -8.70 9.41
CA VAL A 129 3.25 -8.42 10.10
C VAL A 129 2.20 -7.82 9.16
N THR A 130 2.45 -7.83 7.87
CA THR A 130 1.52 -7.34 6.86
C THR A 130 0.17 -8.04 7.00
N LYS A 131 -0.90 -7.26 7.07
CA LYS A 131 -2.26 -7.81 7.09
C LYS A 131 -2.77 -7.99 5.66
N VAL A 132 -3.36 -9.16 5.40
CA VAL A 132 -3.96 -9.46 4.09
C VAL A 132 -5.47 -9.51 4.32
N GLU A 133 -6.20 -8.55 3.77
CA GLU A 133 -7.63 -8.38 3.99
C GLU A 133 -8.35 -8.15 2.67
N PRO A 134 -9.66 -8.50 2.59
CA PRO A 134 -10.42 -8.17 1.39
C PRO A 134 -10.56 -6.67 1.23
N ALA A 135 -10.56 -6.21 -0.02
CA ALA A 135 -10.77 -4.82 -0.33
C ALA A 135 -12.11 -4.34 0.22
N GLN A 136 -12.12 -3.14 0.76
CA GLN A 136 -13.29 -2.49 1.32
C GLN A 136 -13.53 -1.20 0.53
N THR A 137 -14.36 -0.30 1.07
CA THR A 137 -14.56 0.99 0.43
C THR A 137 -13.26 1.77 0.44
N PHE A 138 -12.83 2.19 -0.74
CA PHE A 138 -11.69 3.09 -0.89
C PHE A 138 -12.20 4.52 -0.80
N TRP A 139 -11.81 5.21 0.26
CA TRP A 139 -12.15 6.62 0.45
C TRP A 139 -11.02 7.47 -0.11
N ARG A 140 -11.22 8.02 -1.30
CA ARG A 140 -10.20 8.81 -1.97
C ARG A 140 -9.80 9.99 -1.08
N ALA A 141 -8.51 10.17 -0.88
CA ALA A 141 -7.98 11.27 -0.09
C ALA A 141 -8.18 12.61 -0.83
N GLU A 142 -8.04 13.68 -0.10
CA GLU A 142 -8.16 15.04 -0.62
C GLU A 142 -7.26 15.23 -1.85
N GLU A 143 -7.70 16.07 -2.80
CA GLU A 143 -6.99 16.22 -4.08
C GLU A 143 -5.54 16.66 -3.88
N TYR A 144 -5.25 17.46 -2.87
CA TYR A 144 -3.87 17.91 -2.63
C TYR A 144 -2.91 16.78 -2.24
N HIS A 145 -3.43 15.62 -1.80
CA HIS A 145 -2.60 14.45 -1.53
C HIS A 145 -2.30 13.63 -2.78
N GLN A 146 -3.13 13.75 -3.82
CA GLN A 146 -2.98 12.96 -5.03
C GLN A 146 -1.73 13.40 -5.77
N ARG A 147 -0.83 12.44 -6.07
CA ARG A 147 0.42 12.70 -6.76
C ARG A 147 1.27 13.79 -6.07
N TYR A 148 1.25 13.78 -4.76
CA TYR A 148 1.83 14.84 -3.91
C TYR A 148 3.30 15.11 -4.23
N LEU A 149 4.13 14.07 -4.25
CA LEU A 149 5.57 14.25 -4.48
C LEU A 149 5.86 14.65 -5.92
N GLU A 150 5.09 14.15 -6.88
CA GLU A 150 5.21 14.55 -8.27
C GLU A 150 4.93 16.04 -8.45
N LYS A 151 3.83 16.52 -7.84
CA LYS A 151 3.47 17.95 -7.89
C LYS A 151 4.53 18.84 -7.26
N ARG A 152 5.27 18.33 -6.31
CA ARG A 152 6.34 19.07 -5.63
C ARG A 152 7.72 18.83 -6.25
N GLY A 153 7.78 18.10 -7.37
CA GLY A 153 9.04 17.81 -8.06
C GLY A 153 9.94 16.81 -7.33
N GLN A 154 9.37 16.01 -6.43
CA GLN A 154 10.10 15.01 -5.67
C GLN A 154 9.76 13.61 -6.18
N ALA A 155 10.78 12.74 -6.26
CA ALA A 155 10.57 11.35 -6.69
C ALA A 155 10.12 10.45 -5.54
N SER A 156 10.50 10.77 -4.30
CA SER A 156 10.22 9.94 -3.13
C SER A 156 10.37 10.76 -1.87
N CYS A 157 9.62 10.40 -0.83
CA CYS A 157 9.79 10.98 0.50
C CYS A 157 10.68 10.10 1.39
N HIS A 158 11.27 9.06 0.85
CA HIS A 158 12.15 8.19 1.64
C HIS A 158 13.44 8.89 2.02
N ILE A 159 13.78 8.72 3.23
CA ILE A 159 14.94 9.34 3.82
C ILE A 159 16.00 8.26 4.06
#